data_48a9af13167ae7168f3ed15ce12d4231
#
_entry.id   48a9af13167ae7168f3ed15ce12d4231
#
_cell.length_a   1.000
_cell.length_b   1.000
_cell.length_c   1.000
_cell.angle_alpha   90.00
_cell.angle_beta   90.00
_cell.angle_gamma   90.00
#
_symmetry.space_group_name_H-M   'P 1'
#
loop_
_entity.id
_entity.type
_entity.pdbx_description
1 polymer ?
#
loop_
_entity_poly.entity_id
_entity_poly.type
_entity_poly.pdbx_seq_one_letter_code
_entity_poly.pdbx_strand_id
1 'polypeptide(L)'
;MFFISILIACTKQEDITSIFGRWDVEQVFDANGDELIGSTIDCFKESYLVLDVTGTGDFYAYEIYNAPFFCGLDTIIECEWYEQTNSSDYTLQLGDQLGNLSFIGDSMMYSFDANDATMTFVRH
;
A
#
# COMPACT_ATOMS: atom_id res chain seq x y z
N MET A 1 23.70 -26.95 13.84
CA MET A 1 23.95 -26.78 12.41
C MET A 1 22.66 -26.70 11.67
N PHE A 2 22.01 -27.78 11.66
CA PHE A 2 20.75 -27.98 11.00
C PHE A 2 19.67 -27.00 11.44
N PHE A 3 19.63 -26.71 12.74
CA PHE A 3 18.68 -25.78 13.30
C PHE A 3 18.87 -24.37 12.78
N ILE A 4 20.11 -23.97 12.57
CA ILE A 4 20.43 -22.62 12.11
C ILE A 4 19.82 -22.38 10.74
N SER A 5 19.89 -23.37 9.85
CA SER A 5 19.30 -23.25 8.51
C SER A 5 17.78 -23.09 8.58
N ILE A 6 17.15 -23.83 9.48
CA ILE A 6 15.70 -23.77 9.65
C ILE A 6 15.28 -22.39 10.15
N LEU A 7 16.03 -21.84 11.08
CA LEU A 7 15.73 -20.52 11.61
C LEU A 7 15.82 -19.44 10.53
N ILE A 8 16.81 -19.55 9.66
CA ILE A 8 16.95 -18.59 8.57
C ILE A 8 15.76 -18.69 7.62
N ALA A 9 15.29 -19.90 7.33
CA ALA A 9 14.14 -20.11 6.47
C ALA A 9 12.88 -19.50 7.10
N CYS A 10 12.70 -19.66 8.41
CA CYS A 10 11.56 -19.08 9.09
C CYS A 10 11.59 -17.55 9.01
N THR A 11 12.76 -16.95 9.16
CA THR A 11 12.89 -15.49 9.06
C THR A 11 12.48 -15.01 7.68
N LYS A 12 12.87 -15.72 6.63
CA LYS A 12 12.46 -15.36 5.27
C LYS A 12 10.96 -15.47 5.07
N GLN A 13 10.35 -16.49 5.67
CA GLN A 13 8.91 -16.66 5.59
C GLN A 13 8.17 -15.51 6.27
N GLU A 14 8.71 -15.01 7.37
CA GLU A 14 8.11 -13.86 8.05
C GLU A 14 8.14 -12.63 7.14
N ASP A 15 9.24 -12.41 6.42
CA ASP A 15 9.32 -11.28 5.50
C ASP A 15 8.28 -11.39 4.38
N ILE A 16 8.05 -12.58 3.86
CA ILE A 16 7.06 -12.80 2.81
C ILE A 16 5.66 -12.52 3.34
N THR A 17 5.36 -13.00 4.55
CA THR A 17 4.03 -12.79 5.13
C THR A 17 3.77 -11.35 5.53
N SER A 18 4.80 -10.52 5.59
CA SER A 18 4.65 -9.14 6.01
C SER A 18 3.84 -8.29 5.04
N ILE A 19 3.68 -8.71 3.78
CA ILE A 19 2.87 -7.95 2.82
C ILE A 19 1.37 -8.07 3.11
N PHE A 20 0.94 -9.15 3.75
CA PHE A 20 -0.47 -9.39 4.01
C PHE A 20 -0.99 -8.53 5.15
N GLY A 21 -2.27 -8.18 5.09
CA GLY A 21 -2.95 -7.45 6.15
C GLY A 21 -3.29 -6.03 5.76
N ARG A 22 -3.48 -5.19 6.76
CA ARG A 22 -3.92 -3.81 6.57
C ARG A 22 -2.76 -2.83 6.61
N TRP A 23 -2.75 -1.93 5.64
CA TRP A 23 -1.77 -0.88 5.50
C TRP A 23 -2.48 0.47 5.42
N ASP A 24 -2.19 1.36 6.36
CA ASP A 24 -2.80 2.69 6.41
C ASP A 24 -1.99 3.69 5.60
N VAL A 25 -2.69 4.54 4.85
CA VAL A 25 -2.02 5.62 4.10
C VAL A 25 -1.35 6.57 5.08
N GLU A 26 -0.07 6.85 4.86
CA GLU A 26 0.69 7.76 5.71
C GLU A 26 0.99 9.08 5.03
N GLN A 27 1.52 9.03 3.81
CA GLN A 27 1.90 10.22 3.06
C GLN A 27 1.56 10.05 1.59
N VAL A 28 1.30 11.17 0.93
CA VAL A 28 1.02 11.19 -0.51
C VAL A 28 1.92 12.24 -1.14
N PHE A 29 2.56 11.89 -2.25
CA PHE A 29 3.49 12.78 -2.95
C PHE A 29 3.06 12.92 -4.41
N ASP A 30 3.23 14.12 -4.97
CA ASP A 30 2.97 14.34 -6.38
C ASP A 30 4.14 13.83 -7.24
N ALA A 31 4.04 14.00 -8.56
CA ALA A 31 5.05 13.52 -9.49
C ALA A 31 6.41 14.20 -9.32
N ASN A 32 6.44 15.36 -8.69
CA ASN A 32 7.69 16.09 -8.43
C ASN A 32 8.34 15.69 -7.11
N GLY A 33 7.70 14.82 -6.34
CA GLY A 33 8.21 14.39 -5.06
C GLY A 33 7.82 15.30 -3.91
N ASP A 34 6.92 16.25 -4.14
CA ASP A 34 6.44 17.15 -3.10
C ASP A 34 5.29 16.52 -2.34
N GLU A 35 5.36 16.58 -1.02
CA GLU A 35 4.31 16.02 -0.19
C GLU A 35 3.03 16.86 -0.31
N LEU A 36 1.90 16.19 -0.56
CA LEU A 36 0.60 16.84 -0.60
C LEU A 36 0.07 16.98 0.82
N ILE A 37 -0.44 18.16 1.14
CA ILE A 37 -0.97 18.46 2.47
C ILE A 37 -2.31 19.20 2.32
N GLY A 38 -3.03 19.33 3.44
CA GLY A 38 -4.30 20.03 3.48
C GLY A 38 -5.42 19.13 3.96
N SER A 39 -6.61 19.70 4.16
CA SER A 39 -7.73 18.96 4.74
C SER A 39 -8.22 17.82 3.84
N THR A 40 -8.18 18.00 2.53
CA THR A 40 -8.54 16.93 1.59
C THR A 40 -7.58 15.74 1.72
N ILE A 41 -6.30 16.02 1.85
CA ILE A 41 -5.29 14.98 2.03
C ILE A 41 -5.41 14.34 3.41
N ASP A 42 -5.68 15.12 4.44
CA ASP A 42 -5.87 14.58 5.79
C ASP A 42 -7.01 13.56 5.80
N CYS A 43 -8.09 13.84 5.08
CA CYS A 43 -9.18 12.89 4.94
C CYS A 43 -8.74 11.66 4.14
N PHE A 44 -8.03 11.87 3.04
CA PHE A 44 -7.56 10.76 2.22
C PHE A 44 -6.64 9.83 3.01
N LYS A 45 -5.91 10.37 3.99
CA LYS A 45 -5.03 9.55 4.85
C LYS A 45 -5.79 8.62 5.80
N GLU A 46 -7.11 8.74 5.87
CA GLU A 46 -7.94 7.75 6.57
C GLU A 46 -8.10 6.49 5.73
N SER A 47 -7.72 6.54 4.47
CA SER A 47 -7.80 5.39 3.55
C SER A 47 -6.82 4.29 3.94
N TYR A 48 -7.15 3.07 3.57
CA TYR A 48 -6.26 1.94 3.87
C TYR A 48 -6.41 0.84 2.84
N LEU A 49 -5.35 0.06 2.73
CA LEU A 49 -5.23 -1.05 1.80
C LEU A 49 -5.21 -2.36 2.59
N VAL A 50 -6.01 -3.33 2.19
CA VAL A 50 -5.99 -4.66 2.78
C VAL A 50 -5.57 -5.65 1.71
N LEU A 51 -4.49 -6.38 1.95
CA LEU A 51 -3.95 -7.36 1.01
C LEU A 51 -4.14 -8.77 1.54
N ASP A 52 -4.68 -9.64 0.70
CA ASP A 52 -4.95 -11.04 1.01
C ASP A 52 -3.85 -11.95 0.48
N VAL A 53 -3.71 -13.11 1.09
CA VAL A 53 -2.72 -14.11 0.68
C VAL A 53 -2.99 -14.66 -0.72
N THR A 54 -4.22 -14.49 -1.22
CA THR A 54 -4.62 -15.00 -2.54
C THR A 54 -4.12 -14.16 -3.71
N GLY A 55 -3.48 -13.01 -3.44
CA GLY A 55 -3.04 -12.10 -4.49
C GLY A 55 -4.08 -11.05 -4.84
N THR A 56 -5.10 -10.90 -4.02
CA THR A 56 -6.15 -9.88 -4.18
C THR A 56 -6.16 -8.97 -2.97
N GLY A 57 -7.00 -7.96 -3.01
CA GLY A 57 -7.18 -7.05 -1.89
C GLY A 57 -8.17 -5.96 -2.22
N ASP A 58 -8.32 -5.03 -1.28
CA ASP A 58 -9.23 -3.91 -1.43
C ASP A 58 -8.60 -2.64 -0.88
N PHE A 59 -8.78 -1.55 -1.58
CA PHE A 59 -8.39 -0.23 -1.12
C PHE A 59 -9.63 0.54 -0.73
N TYR A 60 -9.70 0.96 0.54
CA TYR A 60 -10.82 1.69 1.10
C TYR A 60 -10.50 3.18 1.02
N ALA A 61 -11.11 3.86 0.06
CA ALA A 61 -10.80 5.26 -0.23
C ALA A 61 -11.77 6.21 0.48
N TYR A 62 -11.21 7.16 1.22
CA TYR A 62 -11.97 8.15 1.97
C TYR A 62 -11.89 9.50 1.29
N GLU A 63 -12.99 10.22 1.30
CA GLU A 63 -13.11 11.56 0.73
C GLU A 63 -13.93 12.47 1.61
N ILE A 64 -13.79 13.78 1.38
CA ILE A 64 -14.59 14.79 2.09
C ILE A 64 -15.92 14.97 1.37
N TYR A 65 -17.01 14.91 2.12
CA TYR A 65 -18.35 15.22 1.66
C TYR A 65 -18.72 16.61 2.13
N ASN A 66 -19.39 17.38 1.27
CA ASN A 66 -19.60 18.82 1.51
C ASN A 66 -20.90 19.21 2.18
N ALA A 67 -21.85 18.30 2.41
CA ALA A 67 -23.12 18.68 3.01
C ALA A 67 -23.72 17.52 3.80
N PRO A 68 -23.41 17.37 5.07
CA PRO A 68 -22.48 18.17 5.88
C PRO A 68 -21.02 17.88 5.55
N PHE A 69 -20.14 18.71 6.05
CA PHE A 69 -18.71 18.59 5.81
C PHE A 69 -18.13 17.52 6.71
N PHE A 70 -17.82 16.35 6.15
CA PHE A 70 -17.21 15.26 6.92
C PHE A 70 -16.36 14.36 6.02
N CYS A 71 -15.44 13.64 6.66
CA CYS A 71 -14.61 12.64 5.98
C CYS A 71 -15.28 11.29 6.10
N GLY A 72 -15.52 10.63 4.98
CA GLY A 72 -16.19 9.33 4.99
C GLY A 72 -15.70 8.42 3.88
N LEU A 73 -16.05 7.14 4.00
CA LEU A 73 -15.71 6.15 2.99
C LEU A 73 -16.47 6.47 1.69
N ASP A 74 -15.72 6.65 0.61
CA ASP A 74 -16.28 6.97 -0.69
C ASP A 74 -16.46 5.74 -1.56
N THR A 75 -15.40 4.95 -1.70
CA THR A 75 -15.44 3.78 -2.56
C THR A 75 -14.45 2.72 -2.07
N ILE A 76 -14.71 1.48 -2.48
CA ILE A 76 -13.79 0.37 -2.24
C ILE A 76 -13.31 -0.08 -3.61
N ILE A 77 -12.00 -0.02 -3.83
CA ILE A 77 -11.38 -0.34 -5.11
C ILE A 77 -10.73 -1.70 -4.99
N GLU A 78 -11.17 -2.64 -5.82
CA GLU A 78 -10.56 -3.96 -5.85
C GLU A 78 -9.14 -3.87 -6.40
N CYS A 79 -8.24 -4.68 -5.87
CA CYS A 79 -6.86 -4.70 -6.34
C CYS A 79 -6.33 -6.12 -6.45
N GLU A 80 -5.25 -6.24 -7.22
CA GLU A 80 -4.52 -7.49 -7.40
C GLU A 80 -3.04 -7.19 -7.23
N TRP A 81 -2.31 -8.11 -6.62
CA TRP A 81 -0.88 -7.93 -6.41
C TRP A 81 -0.13 -9.23 -6.69
N TYR A 82 1.11 -9.10 -7.13
CA TYR A 82 1.97 -10.24 -7.40
C TYR A 82 3.44 -9.83 -7.32
N GLU A 83 4.29 -10.81 -7.02
CA GLU A 83 5.73 -10.59 -6.95
C GLU A 83 6.30 -10.34 -8.33
N GLN A 84 7.26 -9.43 -8.41
CA GLN A 84 8.01 -9.20 -9.63
C GLN A 84 9.11 -10.24 -9.75
N THR A 85 9.38 -10.69 -10.97
CA THR A 85 10.45 -11.62 -11.24
C THR A 85 11.80 -10.93 -11.00
N ASN A 86 12.69 -11.61 -10.28
CA ASN A 86 14.05 -11.13 -10.01
C ASN A 86 14.10 -9.86 -9.18
N SER A 87 13.09 -9.60 -8.38
CA SER A 87 13.03 -8.42 -7.54
C SER A 87 12.33 -8.76 -6.23
N SER A 88 12.61 -7.98 -5.19
CA SER A 88 11.89 -8.07 -3.93
C SER A 88 10.64 -7.20 -3.93
N ASP A 89 10.39 -6.48 -5.01
CA ASP A 89 9.24 -5.61 -5.15
C ASP A 89 8.03 -6.38 -5.66
N TYR A 90 6.87 -5.74 -5.55
CA TYR A 90 5.60 -6.29 -6.01
C TYR A 90 4.94 -5.34 -6.99
N THR A 91 4.10 -5.88 -7.86
CA THR A 91 3.22 -5.06 -8.69
C THR A 91 1.85 -5.04 -8.06
N LEU A 92 1.26 -3.86 -7.97
CA LEU A 92 -0.10 -3.70 -7.48
C LEU A 92 -0.94 -3.03 -8.55
N GLN A 93 -2.02 -3.69 -8.94
CA GLN A 93 -3.02 -3.09 -9.81
C GLN A 93 -4.18 -2.62 -8.92
N LEU A 94 -4.32 -1.32 -8.81
CA LEU A 94 -5.33 -0.68 -7.97
C LEU A 94 -6.43 -0.16 -8.89
N GLY A 95 -7.50 -0.95 -9.04
CA GLY A 95 -8.51 -0.69 -10.05
C GLY A 95 -7.90 -0.82 -11.44
N ASP A 96 -7.90 0.28 -12.18
CA ASP A 96 -7.27 0.34 -13.51
C ASP A 96 -5.88 0.99 -13.48
N GLN A 97 -5.36 1.30 -12.29
CA GLN A 97 -4.05 1.91 -12.11
C GLN A 97 -3.02 0.85 -11.77
N LEU A 98 -1.92 0.84 -12.51
CA LEU A 98 -0.82 -0.10 -12.28
C LEU A 98 0.33 0.63 -11.61
N GLY A 99 1.01 -0.03 -10.70
CA GLY A 99 2.14 0.57 -10.01
C GLY A 99 3.02 -0.44 -9.30
N ASN A 100 4.05 0.07 -8.68
CA ASN A 100 5.09 -0.72 -8.01
C ASN A 100 5.00 -0.55 -6.49
N LEU A 101 5.02 -1.66 -5.78
CA LEU A 101 5.09 -1.68 -4.32
C LEU A 101 6.50 -2.05 -3.89
N SER A 102 7.10 -1.23 -3.05
CA SER A 102 8.40 -1.53 -2.45
C SER A 102 8.33 -1.33 -0.95
N PHE A 103 9.20 -1.99 -0.22
CA PHE A 103 9.23 -1.94 1.24
C PHE A 103 10.45 -1.20 1.73
N ILE A 104 10.26 -0.34 2.75
CA ILE A 104 11.33 0.38 3.43
C ILE A 104 11.05 0.23 4.92
N GLY A 105 11.69 -0.75 5.57
CA GLY A 105 11.41 -1.06 6.97
C GLY A 105 9.98 -1.48 7.19
N ASP A 106 9.27 -0.79 8.08
CA ASP A 106 7.87 -1.06 8.37
C ASP A 106 6.91 -0.29 7.47
N SER A 107 7.45 0.41 6.49
CA SER A 107 6.68 1.21 5.54
C SER A 107 6.65 0.55 4.18
N MET A 108 5.63 0.89 3.41
CA MET A 108 5.47 0.41 2.06
C MET A 108 5.19 1.60 1.16
N MET A 109 5.81 1.64 -0.01
CA MET A 109 5.61 2.72 -0.96
C MET A 109 5.00 2.19 -2.24
N TYR A 110 3.94 2.85 -2.70
CA TYR A 110 3.30 2.56 -3.97
C TYR A 110 3.57 3.70 -4.94
N SER A 111 4.15 3.36 -6.09
CA SER A 111 4.45 4.34 -7.15
C SER A 111 3.55 4.05 -8.34
N PHE A 112 2.75 5.05 -8.76
CA PHE A 112 1.87 4.92 -9.92
C PHE A 112 2.70 5.00 -11.21
N ASP A 113 2.54 4.03 -12.09
CA ASP A 113 3.29 4.02 -13.35
C ASP A 113 2.91 5.18 -14.27
N ALA A 114 1.64 5.60 -14.22
CA ALA A 114 1.11 6.58 -15.16
C ALA A 114 1.62 7.99 -14.93
N ASN A 115 1.90 8.38 -13.69
CA ASN A 115 2.18 9.79 -13.38
C ASN A 115 3.29 10.02 -12.35
N ASP A 116 3.98 8.98 -11.95
CA ASP A 116 5.08 9.02 -10.97
C ASP A 116 4.68 9.55 -9.59
N ALA A 117 3.39 9.69 -9.31
CA ALA A 117 2.93 10.02 -7.97
C ALA A 117 3.17 8.81 -7.06
N THR A 118 3.33 9.05 -5.77
CA THR A 118 3.58 7.99 -4.79
C THR A 118 2.73 8.13 -3.55
N MET A 119 2.47 7.01 -2.90
CA MET A 119 1.83 6.96 -1.59
C MET A 119 2.68 6.08 -0.68
N THR A 120 2.82 6.48 0.56
CA THR A 120 3.44 5.62 1.56
C THR A 120 2.39 5.09 2.51
N PHE A 121 2.63 3.88 3.00
CA PHE A 121 1.72 3.19 3.90
C PHE A 121 2.51 2.71 5.11
N VAL A 122 1.83 2.63 6.24
CA VAL A 122 2.39 2.01 7.44
C VAL A 122 1.48 0.87 7.87
N ARG A 123 2.05 -0.12 8.50
CA ARG A 123 1.32 -1.27 9.02
C ARG A 123 0.36 -0.81 10.12
N HIS A 124 -0.89 -1.23 9.99
CA HIS A 124 -1.93 -0.88 10.96
C HIS A 124 -1.66 -1.53 12.33
#